data_64bb06aafe0079074d146a293025d4a3
#
_entry.id   64bb06aafe0079074d146a293025d4a3
#
_cell.length_a   1.000
_cell.length_b   1.000
_cell.length_c   1.000
_cell.angle_alpha   90.00
_cell.angle_beta   90.00
_cell.angle_gamma   90.00
#
_symmetry.space_group_name_H-M   'P 1'
#
loop_
_entity.id
_entity.type
_entity.pdbx_description
1 polymer ?
#
loop_
_entity_poly.entity_id
_entity_poly.type
_entity_poly.pdbx_seq_one_letter_code
_entity_poly.pdbx_strand_id
1 'polypeptide(L)'
;KCKFCNKKIHISYLLNELIHLIVILTILFYIGFSIYGFIIYIIFSILYVLFFLDLKYLYLPFYLNISLIFIGLTINYFFKTFVSIEEAILGSVVGFGVLWLVNVIYKYFRSKDGIGGGDFILLAGLGSIFGLLALGPIMLLGSSCSLLIYAMQKNKNNKEIPLGSGLILGSVLYFLIRYQII
;
A
#
# COMPACT_ATOMS: atom_id res chain seq x y z
N LYS A 1 -10.06 -7.35 -29.71
CA LYS A 1 -11.43 -7.86 -29.56
C LYS A 1 -11.40 -9.25 -28.95
N CYS A 2 -12.32 -9.58 -28.07
CA CYS A 2 -12.45 -10.92 -27.50
C CYS A 2 -12.86 -11.92 -28.58
N LYS A 3 -12.17 -13.07 -28.67
CA LYS A 3 -12.47 -14.11 -29.67
C LYS A 3 -13.89 -14.71 -29.53
N PHE A 4 -14.44 -14.72 -28.30
CA PHE A 4 -15.72 -15.35 -28.01
C PHE A 4 -16.92 -14.41 -28.08
N CYS A 5 -16.78 -13.14 -27.65
CA CYS A 5 -17.90 -12.20 -27.59
C CYS A 5 -17.75 -10.96 -28.48
N ASN A 6 -16.67 -10.86 -29.27
CA ASN A 6 -16.33 -9.75 -30.19
C ASN A 6 -16.32 -8.35 -29.56
N LYS A 7 -16.47 -8.23 -28.22
CA LYS A 7 -16.39 -6.94 -27.50
C LYS A 7 -14.95 -6.40 -27.54
N LYS A 8 -14.81 -5.08 -27.60
CA LYS A 8 -13.51 -4.40 -27.48
C LYS A 8 -12.96 -4.66 -26.06
N ILE A 9 -11.72 -5.14 -25.96
CA ILE A 9 -11.00 -5.27 -24.69
C ILE A 9 -10.61 -3.84 -24.26
N HIS A 10 -10.91 -3.51 -23.00
CA HIS A 10 -10.58 -2.20 -22.45
C HIS A 10 -9.06 -2.06 -22.34
N ILE A 11 -8.53 -0.87 -22.65
CA ILE A 11 -7.09 -0.62 -22.67
C ILE A 11 -6.42 -0.80 -21.30
N SER A 12 -7.19 -0.71 -20.22
CA SER A 12 -6.69 -0.93 -18.85
C SER A 12 -6.08 -2.33 -18.64
N TYR A 13 -6.55 -3.35 -19.36
CA TYR A 13 -5.95 -4.70 -19.27
C TYR A 13 -4.51 -4.69 -19.78
N LEU A 14 -4.30 -4.08 -20.95
CA LEU A 14 -2.96 -3.95 -21.52
C LEU A 14 -2.04 -3.11 -20.63
N LEU A 15 -2.56 -2.01 -20.07
CA LEU A 15 -1.78 -1.16 -19.16
C LEU A 15 -1.36 -1.91 -17.88
N ASN A 16 -2.26 -2.70 -17.28
CA ASN A 16 -1.94 -3.51 -16.12
C ASN A 16 -0.84 -4.55 -16.43
N GLU A 17 -0.95 -5.25 -17.57
CA GLU A 17 0.06 -6.20 -18.01
C GLU A 17 1.42 -5.54 -18.23
N LEU A 18 1.44 -4.36 -18.87
CA LEU A 18 2.67 -3.60 -19.10
C LEU A 18 3.32 -3.12 -17.79
N ILE A 19 2.52 -2.66 -16.82
CA ILE A 19 3.04 -2.23 -15.51
C ILE A 19 3.71 -3.42 -14.81
N HIS A 20 3.03 -4.55 -14.72
CA HIS A 20 3.60 -5.76 -14.11
C HIS A 20 4.85 -6.26 -14.84
N LEU A 21 4.84 -6.21 -16.19
CA LEU A 21 6.01 -6.57 -17.00
C LEU A 21 7.21 -5.65 -16.72
N ILE A 22 7.00 -4.33 -16.68
CA ILE A 22 8.07 -3.36 -16.39
C ILE A 22 8.63 -3.62 -14.99
N VAL A 23 7.79 -3.82 -14.00
CA VAL A 23 8.22 -4.05 -12.62
C VAL A 23 9.03 -5.35 -12.49
N ILE A 24 8.56 -6.44 -13.10
CA ILE A 24 9.30 -7.72 -13.01
C ILE A 24 10.64 -7.63 -13.75
N LEU A 25 10.69 -6.96 -14.90
CA LEU A 25 11.95 -6.73 -15.62
C LEU A 25 12.92 -5.86 -14.82
N THR A 26 12.42 -4.84 -14.15
CA THR A 26 13.23 -3.99 -13.27
C THR A 26 13.81 -4.80 -12.11
N ILE A 27 12.99 -5.61 -11.44
CA ILE A 27 13.45 -6.50 -10.37
C ILE A 27 14.51 -7.48 -10.87
N LEU A 28 14.30 -8.11 -12.03
CA LEU A 28 15.26 -9.05 -12.63
C LEU A 28 16.56 -8.36 -13.00
N PHE A 29 16.50 -7.11 -13.48
CA PHE A 29 17.70 -6.36 -13.86
C PHE A 29 18.55 -5.95 -12.65
N TYR A 30 17.94 -5.47 -11.56
CA TYR A 30 18.68 -4.97 -10.38
C TYR A 30 18.99 -6.06 -9.35
N ILE A 31 18.11 -7.04 -9.17
CA ILE A 31 18.19 -8.04 -8.10
C ILE A 31 18.57 -9.43 -8.63
N GLY A 32 18.30 -9.67 -9.93
CA GLY A 32 18.47 -10.98 -10.54
C GLY A 32 17.35 -11.96 -10.20
N PHE A 33 17.51 -13.20 -10.66
CA PHE A 33 16.57 -14.28 -10.38
C PHE A 33 16.81 -14.85 -8.98
N SER A 34 16.03 -14.39 -8.00
CA SER A 34 16.19 -14.77 -6.59
C SER A 34 14.83 -14.86 -5.88
N ILE A 35 14.79 -15.64 -4.79
CA ILE A 35 13.60 -15.70 -3.91
C ILE A 35 13.26 -14.31 -3.36
N TYR A 36 14.27 -13.53 -3.05
CA TYR A 36 14.13 -12.16 -2.59
C TYR A 36 13.39 -11.26 -3.60
N GLY A 37 13.82 -11.28 -4.87
CA GLY A 37 13.15 -10.54 -5.94
C GLY A 37 11.70 -10.97 -6.14
N PHE A 38 11.42 -12.27 -5.99
CA PHE A 38 10.06 -12.80 -6.06
C PHE A 38 9.17 -12.27 -4.93
N ILE A 39 9.68 -12.20 -3.69
CA ILE A 39 8.92 -11.65 -2.56
C ILE A 39 8.63 -10.15 -2.77
N ILE A 40 9.60 -9.36 -3.26
CA ILE A 40 9.38 -7.95 -3.60
C ILE A 40 8.28 -7.80 -4.65
N TYR A 41 8.27 -8.66 -5.67
CA TYR A 41 7.20 -8.65 -6.68
C TYR A 41 5.83 -8.98 -6.10
N ILE A 42 5.76 -9.91 -5.14
CA ILE A 42 4.50 -10.22 -4.44
C ILE A 42 4.01 -9.00 -3.63
N ILE A 43 4.90 -8.33 -2.89
CA ILE A 43 4.56 -7.10 -2.14
C ILE A 43 3.99 -6.05 -3.10
N PHE A 44 4.70 -5.79 -4.21
CA PHE A 44 4.21 -4.86 -5.22
C PHE A 44 2.83 -5.25 -5.74
N SER A 45 2.62 -6.53 -6.08
CA SER A 45 1.35 -7.01 -6.63
C SER A 45 0.19 -6.86 -5.65
N ILE A 46 0.41 -7.12 -4.35
CA ILE A 46 -0.59 -6.94 -3.31
C ILE A 46 -0.92 -5.44 -3.16
N LEU A 47 0.08 -4.57 -3.05
CA LEU A 47 -0.12 -3.13 -2.93
C LEU A 47 -0.84 -2.57 -4.17
N TYR A 48 -0.50 -3.06 -5.35
CA TYR A 48 -1.15 -2.67 -6.60
C TYR A 48 -2.65 -3.00 -6.61
N VAL A 49 -3.02 -4.22 -6.20
CA VAL A 49 -4.42 -4.63 -6.09
C VAL A 49 -5.15 -3.80 -5.04
N LEU A 50 -4.57 -3.63 -3.84
CA LEU A 50 -5.16 -2.82 -2.77
C LEU A 50 -5.38 -1.36 -3.20
N PHE A 51 -4.42 -0.78 -3.92
CA PHE A 51 -4.53 0.58 -4.46
C PHE A 51 -5.77 0.76 -5.35
N PHE A 52 -5.99 -0.14 -6.30
CA PHE A 52 -7.15 -0.03 -7.18
C PHE A 52 -8.47 -0.37 -6.50
N LEU A 53 -8.47 -1.29 -5.54
CA LEU A 53 -9.66 -1.62 -4.75
C LEU A 53 -10.08 -0.43 -3.88
N ASP A 54 -9.14 0.23 -3.22
CA ASP A 54 -9.42 1.41 -2.42
C ASP A 54 -9.88 2.60 -3.27
N LEU A 55 -9.19 2.89 -4.40
CA LEU A 55 -9.58 3.95 -5.32
C LEU A 55 -11.00 3.80 -5.86
N LYS A 56 -11.43 2.56 -6.14
CA LYS A 56 -12.68 2.30 -6.84
C LYS A 56 -13.83 1.97 -5.92
N TYR A 57 -13.56 1.28 -4.83
CA TYR A 57 -14.57 0.73 -3.94
C TYR A 57 -14.45 1.21 -2.49
N LEU A 58 -13.39 1.96 -2.14
CA LEU A 58 -13.08 2.37 -0.76
C LEU A 58 -13.06 1.16 0.19
N TYR A 59 -12.54 0.05 -0.31
CA TYR A 59 -12.53 -1.22 0.38
C TYR A 59 -11.16 -1.89 0.32
N LEU A 60 -10.64 -2.24 1.49
CA LEU A 60 -9.36 -2.92 1.67
C LEU A 60 -9.59 -4.32 2.23
N PRO A 61 -9.43 -5.40 1.44
CA PRO A 61 -9.63 -6.77 1.89
C PRO A 61 -8.71 -7.14 3.05
N PHE A 62 -9.30 -7.63 4.13
CA PHE A 62 -8.60 -8.01 5.35
C PHE A 62 -7.45 -9.00 5.10
N TYR A 63 -7.69 -10.04 4.29
CA TYR A 63 -6.70 -11.08 4.03
C TYR A 63 -5.46 -10.57 3.29
N LEU A 64 -5.64 -9.65 2.34
CA LEU A 64 -4.51 -9.05 1.62
C LEU A 64 -3.68 -8.13 2.53
N ASN A 65 -4.32 -7.37 3.40
CA ASN A 65 -3.63 -6.51 4.37
C ASN A 65 -2.84 -7.34 5.40
N ILE A 66 -3.44 -8.40 5.93
CA ILE A 66 -2.75 -9.30 6.87
C ILE A 66 -1.58 -10.01 6.18
N SER A 67 -1.74 -10.44 4.93
CA SER A 67 -0.62 -11.06 4.20
C SER A 67 0.58 -10.13 4.06
N LEU A 68 0.36 -8.81 3.90
CA LEU A 68 1.45 -7.83 3.90
C LEU A 68 2.24 -7.81 5.21
N ILE A 69 1.56 -7.91 6.36
CA ILE A 69 2.22 -7.96 7.68
C ILE A 69 3.15 -9.18 7.73
N PHE A 70 2.63 -10.37 7.39
CA PHE A 70 3.43 -11.59 7.42
C PHE A 70 4.59 -11.56 6.44
N ILE A 71 4.37 -11.07 5.21
CA ILE A 71 5.42 -10.96 4.20
C ILE A 71 6.48 -9.94 4.64
N GLY A 72 6.06 -8.79 5.18
CA GLY A 72 6.98 -7.76 5.69
C GLY A 72 7.86 -8.29 6.83
N LEU A 73 7.28 -8.99 7.80
CA LEU A 73 8.05 -9.63 8.88
C LEU A 73 8.99 -10.71 8.34
N THR A 74 8.53 -11.53 7.40
CA THR A 74 9.33 -12.62 6.81
C THR A 74 10.55 -12.08 6.05
N ILE A 75 10.36 -11.06 5.20
CA ILE A 75 11.45 -10.49 4.40
C ILE A 75 12.51 -9.82 5.29
N ASN A 76 12.08 -9.14 6.35
CA ASN A 76 13.00 -8.50 7.28
C ASN A 76 13.70 -9.51 8.21
N TYR A 77 13.04 -10.62 8.57
CA TYR A 77 13.64 -11.68 9.37
C TYR A 77 14.75 -12.43 8.60
N PHE A 78 14.45 -12.89 7.38
CA PHE A 78 15.38 -13.72 6.62
C PHE A 78 16.42 -12.92 5.84
N PHE A 79 16.03 -11.77 5.29
CA PHE A 79 16.90 -11.02 4.37
C PHE A 79 17.41 -9.70 4.96
N LYS A 80 16.87 -9.26 6.12
CA LYS A 80 17.20 -7.96 6.74
C LYS A 80 17.19 -6.80 5.74
N THR A 81 16.16 -6.79 4.88
CA THR A 81 16.12 -5.99 3.66
C THR A 81 15.96 -4.51 3.94
N PHE A 82 14.95 -4.15 4.69
CA PHE A 82 14.60 -2.76 4.90
C PHE A 82 14.97 -2.29 6.31
N VAL A 83 14.69 -3.13 7.30
CA VAL A 83 14.90 -2.83 8.72
C VAL A 83 15.19 -4.10 9.53
N SER A 84 15.60 -3.94 10.79
CA SER A 84 15.69 -5.05 11.73
C SER A 84 14.31 -5.64 12.02
N ILE A 85 14.28 -6.91 12.44
CA ILE A 85 12.99 -7.56 12.80
C ILE A 85 12.28 -6.85 13.96
N GLU A 86 13.04 -6.29 14.90
CA GLU A 86 12.51 -5.53 16.03
C GLU A 86 11.80 -4.26 15.56
N GLU A 87 12.42 -3.51 14.64
CA GLU A 87 11.82 -2.32 14.02
C GLU A 87 10.61 -2.67 13.16
N ALA A 88 10.61 -3.81 12.47
CA ALA A 88 9.48 -4.29 11.69
C ALA A 88 8.28 -4.62 12.58
N ILE A 89 8.51 -5.30 13.72
CA ILE A 89 7.46 -5.61 14.70
C ILE A 89 6.93 -4.32 15.32
N LEU A 90 7.80 -3.43 15.80
CA LEU A 90 7.40 -2.15 16.36
C LEU A 90 6.64 -1.30 15.34
N GLY A 91 7.12 -1.25 14.10
CA GLY A 91 6.46 -0.55 13.01
C GLY A 91 5.05 -1.07 12.73
N SER A 92 4.88 -2.40 12.77
CA SER A 92 3.55 -3.02 12.59
C SER A 92 2.59 -2.67 13.73
N VAL A 93 3.03 -2.81 14.98
CA VAL A 93 2.20 -2.52 16.16
C VAL A 93 1.82 -1.04 16.23
N VAL A 94 2.80 -0.16 16.06
CA VAL A 94 2.59 1.29 16.09
C VAL A 94 1.77 1.76 14.88
N GLY A 95 2.01 1.20 13.70
CA GLY A 95 1.25 1.53 12.51
C GLY A 95 -0.24 1.24 12.66
N PHE A 96 -0.60 0.08 13.23
CA PHE A 96 -1.97 -0.21 13.60
C PHE A 96 -2.48 0.76 14.68
N GLY A 97 -1.72 0.91 15.76
CA GLY A 97 -2.12 1.65 16.95
C GLY A 97 -2.39 3.13 16.70
N VAL A 98 -1.58 3.79 15.87
CA VAL A 98 -1.73 5.23 15.60
C VAL A 98 -3.06 5.53 14.92
N LEU A 99 -3.40 4.86 13.82
CA LEU A 99 -4.66 5.10 13.13
C LEU A 99 -5.87 4.63 13.95
N TRP A 100 -5.73 3.53 14.68
CA TRP A 100 -6.77 3.07 15.59
C TRP A 100 -7.05 4.10 16.68
N LEU A 101 -6.00 4.64 17.31
CA LEU A 101 -6.13 5.67 18.35
C LEU A 101 -6.78 6.94 17.82
N VAL A 102 -6.35 7.42 16.64
CA VAL A 102 -6.96 8.58 15.96
C VAL A 102 -8.44 8.33 15.71
N ASN A 103 -8.81 7.13 15.24
CA ASN A 103 -10.21 6.79 15.00
C ASN A 103 -11.02 6.72 16.30
N VAL A 104 -10.47 6.18 17.39
CA VAL A 104 -11.15 6.14 18.71
C VAL A 104 -11.40 7.56 19.22
N ILE A 105 -10.41 8.45 19.13
CA ILE A 105 -10.57 9.88 19.51
C ILE A 105 -11.63 10.55 18.64
N TYR A 106 -11.57 10.35 17.33
CA TYR A 106 -12.56 10.92 16.40
C TYR A 106 -13.99 10.42 16.71
N LYS A 107 -14.13 9.11 16.95
CA LYS A 107 -15.40 8.48 17.31
C LYS A 107 -15.98 9.02 18.61
N TYR A 108 -15.12 9.32 19.59
CA TYR A 108 -15.54 9.94 20.86
C TYR A 108 -16.19 11.30 20.64
N PHE A 109 -15.63 12.15 19.75
CA PHE A 109 -16.18 13.49 19.48
C PHE A 109 -17.31 13.53 18.45
N ARG A 110 -17.32 12.61 17.50
CA ARG A 110 -18.24 12.65 16.37
C ARG A 110 -19.27 11.52 16.34
N SER A 111 -19.20 10.56 17.26
CA SER A 111 -20.05 9.36 17.32
C SER A 111 -20.10 8.55 16.01
N LYS A 112 -19.06 8.67 15.19
CA LYS A 112 -18.90 7.97 13.91
C LYS A 112 -17.46 7.54 13.75
N ASP A 113 -17.23 6.43 13.08
CA ASP A 113 -15.90 6.04 12.65
C ASP A 113 -15.41 7.00 11.56
N GLY A 114 -14.18 7.50 11.69
CA GLY A 114 -13.57 8.44 10.75
C GLY A 114 -12.62 7.79 9.76
N ILE A 115 -12.07 6.63 10.12
CA ILE A 115 -11.07 5.90 9.34
C ILE A 115 -11.51 4.44 9.23
N GLY A 116 -11.35 3.85 8.05
CA GLY A 116 -11.69 2.46 7.79
C GLY A 116 -10.76 1.48 8.53
N GLY A 117 -11.32 0.38 9.06
CA GLY A 117 -10.52 -0.66 9.74
C GLY A 117 -9.42 -1.27 8.85
N GLY A 118 -9.64 -1.26 7.53
CA GLY A 118 -8.65 -1.72 6.55
C GLY A 118 -7.39 -0.87 6.50
N ASP A 119 -7.52 0.46 6.71
CA ASP A 119 -6.38 1.39 6.72
C ASP A 119 -5.43 1.14 7.89
N PHE A 120 -5.98 0.72 9.05
CA PHE A 120 -5.14 0.39 10.22
C PHE A 120 -4.23 -0.80 9.91
N ILE A 121 -4.81 -1.86 9.31
CA ILE A 121 -4.08 -3.08 8.98
C ILE A 121 -3.11 -2.82 7.82
N LEU A 122 -3.50 -1.99 6.85
CA LEU A 122 -2.61 -1.57 5.77
C LEU A 122 -1.38 -0.84 6.32
N LEU A 123 -1.57 0.13 7.22
CA LEU A 123 -0.46 0.87 7.81
C LEU A 123 0.41 -0.04 8.69
N ALA A 124 -0.18 -1.03 9.37
CA ALA A 124 0.56 -2.08 10.06
C ALA A 124 1.42 -2.90 9.09
N GLY A 125 0.88 -3.26 7.92
CA GLY A 125 1.62 -3.94 6.85
C GLY A 125 2.78 -3.10 6.32
N LEU A 126 2.56 -1.83 6.05
CA LEU A 126 3.63 -0.91 5.62
C LEU A 126 4.69 -0.73 6.72
N GLY A 127 4.26 -0.65 8.00
CA GLY A 127 5.17 -0.61 9.15
C GLY A 127 6.00 -1.87 9.32
N SER A 128 5.44 -3.06 9.03
CA SER A 128 6.18 -4.32 9.06
C SER A 128 7.24 -4.41 7.95
N ILE A 129 7.04 -3.72 6.82
CA ILE A 129 7.99 -3.69 5.70
C ILE A 129 9.07 -2.64 5.97
N PHE A 130 8.69 -1.40 6.25
CA PHE A 130 9.58 -0.23 6.27
C PHE A 130 10.05 0.20 7.67
N GLY A 131 9.48 -0.41 8.73
CA GLY A 131 9.81 -0.10 10.11
C GLY A 131 9.11 1.13 10.68
N LEU A 132 9.38 1.38 11.97
CA LEU A 132 8.75 2.43 12.75
C LEU A 132 9.00 3.85 12.20
N LEU A 133 10.25 4.16 11.85
CA LEU A 133 10.65 5.49 11.41
C LEU A 133 10.05 5.90 10.06
N ALA A 134 9.63 4.93 9.26
CA ALA A 134 9.00 5.18 7.98
C ALA A 134 7.52 5.64 8.10
N LEU A 135 6.84 5.31 9.20
CA LEU A 135 5.42 5.59 9.37
C LEU A 135 5.08 7.08 9.27
N GLY A 136 5.89 7.95 9.90
CA GLY A 136 5.69 9.40 9.85
C GLY A 136 5.70 9.94 8.41
N PRO A 137 6.80 9.78 7.66
CA PRO A 137 6.87 10.18 6.26
C PRO A 137 5.80 9.54 5.37
N ILE A 138 5.51 8.24 5.54
CA ILE A 138 4.46 7.55 4.76
C ILE A 138 3.09 8.16 5.03
N MET A 139 2.75 8.45 6.28
CA MET A 139 1.48 9.09 6.63
C MET A 139 1.37 10.51 6.07
N LEU A 140 2.44 11.31 6.14
CA LEU A 140 2.45 12.67 5.59
C LEU A 140 2.30 12.67 4.07
N LEU A 141 3.12 11.89 3.36
CA LEU A 141 3.04 11.76 1.91
C LEU A 141 1.71 11.12 1.49
N GLY A 142 1.28 10.09 2.22
CA GLY A 142 0.04 9.37 1.95
C GLY A 142 -1.19 10.24 2.10
N SER A 143 -1.32 10.97 3.18
CA SER A 143 -2.46 11.90 3.37
C SER A 143 -2.46 13.03 2.33
N SER A 144 -1.29 13.55 1.96
CA SER A 144 -1.18 14.54 0.87
C SER A 144 -1.64 13.97 -0.46
N CYS A 145 -1.22 12.74 -0.80
CA CYS A 145 -1.67 12.04 -2.01
C CYS A 145 -3.18 11.76 -1.99
N SER A 146 -3.74 11.33 -0.85
CA SER A 146 -5.18 11.10 -0.69
C SER A 146 -5.99 12.37 -0.95
N LEU A 147 -5.55 13.51 -0.43
CA LEU A 147 -6.19 14.80 -0.66
C LEU A 147 -6.13 15.23 -2.12
N LEU A 148 -4.99 15.01 -2.78
CA LEU A 148 -4.84 15.28 -4.22
C LEU A 148 -5.77 14.40 -5.06
N ILE A 149 -5.83 13.10 -4.77
CA ILE A 149 -6.74 12.16 -5.45
C ILE A 149 -8.18 12.63 -5.28
N TYR A 150 -8.58 12.95 -4.05
CA TYR A 150 -9.93 13.45 -3.75
C TYR A 150 -10.25 14.75 -4.49
N ALA A 151 -9.30 15.69 -4.56
CA ALA A 151 -9.48 16.95 -5.28
C ALA A 151 -9.65 16.77 -6.80
N MET A 152 -9.01 15.73 -7.38
CA MET A 152 -9.10 15.38 -8.80
C MET A 152 -10.37 14.61 -9.17
N GLN A 153 -11.05 14.01 -8.21
CA GLN A 153 -12.30 13.30 -8.46
C GLN A 153 -13.42 14.29 -8.83
N LYS A 154 -13.88 14.22 -10.08
CA LYS A 154 -14.95 15.10 -10.60
C LYS A 154 -16.32 14.88 -9.93
N ASN A 155 -16.58 13.69 -9.40
CA ASN A 155 -17.84 13.31 -8.79
C ASN A 155 -17.71 13.33 -7.27
N LYS A 156 -17.95 14.50 -6.66
CA LYS A 156 -17.90 14.71 -5.19
C LYS A 156 -19.10 14.09 -4.44
N ASN A 157 -19.84 13.16 -5.04
CA ASN A 157 -20.96 12.50 -4.38
C ASN A 157 -20.51 11.53 -3.28
N ASN A 158 -19.30 11.00 -3.35
CA ASN A 158 -18.71 10.22 -2.27
C ASN A 158 -17.93 11.19 -1.37
N LYS A 159 -18.42 11.36 -0.13
CA LYS A 159 -17.78 12.21 0.89
C LYS A 159 -16.53 11.55 1.52
N GLU A 160 -16.19 10.34 1.11
CA GLU A 160 -15.09 9.55 1.69
C GLU A 160 -13.80 9.73 0.88
N ILE A 161 -12.69 9.89 1.59
CA ILE A 161 -11.36 10.08 1.01
C ILE A 161 -10.68 8.71 0.92
N PRO A 162 -10.12 8.31 -0.23
CA PRO A 162 -9.41 7.04 -0.38
C PRO A 162 -8.04 7.11 0.33
N LEU A 163 -8.05 6.87 1.66
CA LEU A 163 -6.85 6.98 2.49
C LEU A 163 -5.86 5.85 2.19
N GLY A 164 -6.35 4.63 1.98
CA GLY A 164 -5.52 3.48 1.71
C GLY A 164 -4.69 3.62 0.44
N SER A 165 -5.31 4.10 -0.65
CA SER A 165 -4.58 4.37 -1.90
C SER A 165 -3.53 5.46 -1.75
N GLY A 166 -3.82 6.50 -0.95
CA GLY A 166 -2.82 7.51 -0.63
C GLY A 166 -1.65 6.95 0.20
N LEU A 167 -1.91 6.14 1.22
CA LEU A 167 -0.87 5.49 2.01
C LEU A 167 0.04 4.60 1.16
N ILE A 168 -0.52 3.89 0.19
CA ILE A 168 0.24 3.08 -0.75
C ILE A 168 1.14 3.97 -1.63
N LEU A 169 0.61 5.06 -2.21
CA LEU A 169 1.45 6.01 -2.96
C LEU A 169 2.51 6.67 -2.08
N GLY A 170 2.15 7.05 -0.85
CA GLY A 170 3.09 7.60 0.12
C GLY A 170 4.23 6.63 0.44
N SER A 171 3.95 5.34 0.54
CA SER A 171 4.97 4.31 0.76
C SER A 171 5.91 4.13 -0.44
N VAL A 172 5.38 4.21 -1.66
CA VAL A 172 6.19 4.17 -2.89
C VAL A 172 7.08 5.40 -2.98
N LEU A 173 6.54 6.60 -2.73
CA LEU A 173 7.32 7.84 -2.72
C LEU A 173 8.42 7.80 -1.65
N TYR A 174 8.08 7.35 -0.44
CA TYR A 174 9.07 7.17 0.63
C TYR A 174 10.18 6.22 0.21
N PHE A 175 9.84 5.08 -0.40
CA PHE A 175 10.81 4.13 -0.91
C PHE A 175 11.74 4.77 -1.94
N LEU A 176 11.21 5.47 -2.93
CA LEU A 176 11.99 6.15 -3.96
C LEU A 176 12.93 7.21 -3.37
N ILE A 177 12.44 8.03 -2.44
CA ILE A 177 13.25 9.08 -1.79
C ILE A 177 14.38 8.46 -0.97
N ARG A 178 14.10 7.41 -0.19
CA ARG A 178 15.10 6.78 0.69
C ARG A 178 16.20 6.06 -0.09
N TYR A 179 15.85 5.40 -1.21
CA TYR A 179 16.79 4.56 -1.96
C TYR A 179 17.40 5.23 -3.19
N GLN A 180 16.96 6.46 -3.56
CA GLN A 180 17.64 7.28 -4.58
C GLN A 180 18.70 8.23 -4.00
N ILE A 181 18.78 8.37 -2.67
CA ILE A 181 19.76 9.24 -2.00
C ILE A 181 21.04 8.46 -1.60
N ILE A 182 21.08 7.16 -1.89
CA ILE A 182 22.28 6.31 -1.75
C ILE A 182 22.86 6.03 -3.13
#